data_be4f8eb80b74c3443c477be4886d9a37
#
_entry.id   be4f8eb80b74c3443c477be4886d9a37
#
_cell.length_a   1.000
_cell.length_b   1.000
_cell.length_c   1.000
_cell.angle_alpha   90.00
_cell.angle_beta   90.00
_cell.angle_gamma   90.00
#
_symmetry.space_group_name_H-M   'P 1'
#
loop_
_entity.id
_entity.type
_entity.pdbx_description
1 polymer ?
#
loop_
_entity_poly.entity_id
_entity_poly.type
_entity_poly.pdbx_seq_one_letter_code
_entity_poly.pdbx_strand_id
1 'polypeptide(L)'
;MKFLKSFIYGSIPYFFLKLFKIQSQNIQFYEYIKNYGYSRHLFLFRHEYRNFKVDVFFDESKNLHYVIHKDKKLYFRNGLTTEKIERMYKALVMEQDVRSTHRYLDTLDEIIGKTFLDIGSAEGLTSLDVIESAKKVYLFECDNGWIEALKATFEPWKMKVCIINKYINSFNDDNNQTLDDFLKDKSKDGLFLKMDIEGFEREALAGSTNLFSTANAFSYAICAYHLPDDEKIISSFLNQCESPYNIQRGYFDHKYRSIVFRSMPKQIAG
;
A
#
# COMPACT_ATOMS: atom_id res chain seq x y z
N MET A 1 23.01 9.94 13.12
CA MET A 1 21.55 10.25 13.11
C MET A 1 20.65 9.07 13.52
N LYS A 2 20.80 7.85 12.96
CA LYS A 2 19.98 6.66 13.37
C LYS A 2 20.15 6.30 14.86
N PHE A 3 21.38 6.32 15.39
CA PHE A 3 21.64 6.03 16.80
C PHE A 3 20.89 6.99 17.74
N LEU A 4 20.96 8.30 17.47
CA LEU A 4 20.23 9.31 18.25
C LEU A 4 18.72 9.10 18.23
N LYS A 5 18.14 8.76 17.06
CA LYS A 5 16.71 8.41 16.97
C LYS A 5 16.36 7.16 17.77
N SER A 6 17.22 6.13 17.76
CA SER A 6 17.00 4.91 18.56
C SER A 6 17.05 5.21 20.05
N PHE A 7 17.92 6.09 20.48
CA PHE A 7 18.00 6.51 21.88
C PHE A 7 16.77 7.31 22.32
N ILE A 8 16.37 8.32 21.53
CA ILE A 8 15.22 9.19 21.84
C ILE A 8 13.89 8.43 21.76
N TYR A 9 13.66 7.68 20.70
CA TYR A 9 12.38 7.02 20.42
C TYR A 9 12.27 5.57 20.90
N GLY A 10 13.37 5.01 21.41
CA GLY A 10 13.41 3.64 21.93
C GLY A 10 13.84 3.61 23.39
N SER A 11 15.13 3.89 23.66
CA SER A 11 15.72 3.67 24.99
C SER A 11 15.08 4.57 26.06
N ILE A 12 14.93 5.86 25.82
CA ILE A 12 14.36 6.78 26.81
C ILE A 12 12.91 6.39 27.17
N PRO A 13 11.95 6.25 26.23
CA PRO A 13 10.59 5.86 26.57
C PRO A 13 10.51 4.49 27.23
N TYR A 14 11.30 3.51 26.76
CA TYR A 14 11.34 2.18 27.33
C TYR A 14 11.72 2.21 28.83
N PHE A 15 12.85 2.82 29.14
CA PHE A 15 13.33 2.91 30.54
C PHE A 15 12.42 3.73 31.43
N PHE A 16 11.84 4.82 30.91
CA PHE A 16 10.85 5.63 31.64
C PHE A 16 9.61 4.78 32.03
N LEU A 17 9.01 4.08 31.08
CA LEU A 17 7.85 3.23 31.35
C LEU A 17 8.17 2.11 32.35
N LYS A 18 9.36 1.49 32.25
CA LYS A 18 9.81 0.44 33.19
C LYS A 18 10.05 0.99 34.60
N LEU A 19 10.72 2.14 34.69
CA LEU A 19 11.06 2.76 35.99
C LEU A 19 9.81 3.15 36.77
N PHE A 20 8.83 3.77 36.09
CA PHE A 20 7.58 4.22 36.71
C PHE A 20 6.47 3.16 36.69
N LYS A 21 6.76 1.93 36.23
CA LYS A 21 5.80 0.83 36.11
C LYS A 21 4.50 1.20 35.35
N ILE A 22 4.64 2.08 34.35
CA ILE A 22 3.52 2.53 33.52
C ILE A 22 3.21 1.45 32.48
N GLN A 23 1.96 0.99 32.45
CA GLN A 23 1.48 0.09 31.39
C GLN A 23 1.27 0.90 30.11
N SER A 24 1.82 0.41 28.99
CA SER A 24 1.65 1.02 27.68
C SER A 24 1.68 -0.04 26.61
N GLN A 25 0.71 -0.03 25.71
CA GLN A 25 0.69 -0.89 24.51
C GLN A 25 1.90 -0.66 23.60
N ASN A 26 2.55 0.50 23.72
CA ASN A 26 3.71 0.87 22.89
C ASN A 26 5.04 0.35 23.44
N ILE A 27 5.08 -0.28 24.61
CA ILE A 27 6.33 -0.70 25.25
C ILE A 27 7.11 -1.68 24.37
N GLN A 28 6.44 -2.57 23.64
CA GLN A 28 7.05 -3.52 22.70
C GLN A 28 7.78 -2.81 21.54
N PHE A 29 7.25 -1.71 21.05
CA PHE A 29 7.87 -0.92 19.99
C PHE A 29 9.11 -0.18 20.50
N TYR A 30 9.06 0.39 21.71
CA TYR A 30 10.22 1.04 22.32
C TYR A 30 11.33 0.05 22.62
N GLU A 31 10.98 -1.15 23.12
CA GLU A 31 11.93 -2.23 23.33
C GLU A 31 12.57 -2.69 22.02
N TYR A 32 11.77 -2.84 20.97
CA TYR A 32 12.27 -3.20 19.65
C TYR A 32 13.25 -2.14 19.11
N ILE A 33 12.88 -0.86 19.17
CA ILE A 33 13.76 0.25 18.72
C ILE A 33 15.08 0.26 19.52
N LYS A 34 15.01 0.05 20.83
CA LYS A 34 16.20 -0.04 21.70
C LYS A 34 17.14 -1.16 21.26
N ASN A 35 16.61 -2.33 20.94
CA ASN A 35 17.38 -3.52 20.63
C ASN A 35 17.85 -3.59 19.17
N TYR A 36 17.04 -3.13 18.21
CA TYR A 36 17.24 -3.32 16.78
C TYR A 36 17.42 -2.02 15.99
N GLY A 37 17.21 -0.87 16.63
CA GLY A 37 17.35 0.43 16.02
C GLY A 37 16.04 0.99 15.43
N TYR A 38 16.05 2.30 15.23
CA TYR A 38 14.92 3.05 14.68
C TYR A 38 14.69 2.74 13.20
N SER A 39 13.43 2.59 12.83
CA SER A 39 12.95 2.58 11.46
C SER A 39 11.67 3.41 11.36
N ARG A 40 11.45 4.10 10.24
CA ARG A 40 10.22 4.86 9.97
C ARG A 40 9.01 3.93 9.91
N HIS A 41 9.10 2.88 9.10
CA HIS A 41 8.16 1.75 9.11
C HIS A 41 8.68 0.72 10.11
N LEU A 42 8.00 0.58 11.23
CA LEU A 42 8.45 -0.28 12.31
C LEU A 42 7.62 -1.54 12.37
N PHE A 43 8.18 -2.61 11.83
CA PHE A 43 7.66 -3.96 11.96
C PHE A 43 8.46 -4.71 13.02
N LEU A 44 7.80 -5.30 14.02
CA LEU A 44 8.48 -6.04 15.11
C LEU A 44 9.23 -7.28 14.60
N PHE A 45 8.89 -7.78 13.44
CA PHE A 45 9.56 -8.89 12.75
C PHE A 45 10.66 -8.45 11.76
N ARG A 46 10.89 -7.16 11.58
CA ARG A 46 11.86 -6.61 10.60
C ARG A 46 13.27 -7.22 10.74
N HIS A 47 13.67 -7.57 11.97
CA HIS A 47 15.00 -8.14 12.23
C HIS A 47 15.19 -9.51 11.55
N GLU A 48 14.13 -10.26 11.28
CA GLU A 48 14.16 -11.54 10.56
C GLU A 48 14.58 -11.37 9.10
N TYR A 49 14.29 -10.19 8.52
CA TYR A 49 14.65 -9.84 7.14
C TYR A 49 16.10 -9.33 6.97
N ARG A 50 16.93 -9.33 8.03
CA ARG A 50 18.32 -8.86 7.93
C ARG A 50 19.12 -9.64 6.91
N ASN A 51 18.95 -10.96 6.89
CA ASN A 51 19.66 -11.89 6.01
C ASN A 51 18.86 -12.25 4.75
N PHE A 52 17.72 -11.61 4.52
CA PHE A 52 16.94 -11.83 3.30
C PHE A 52 17.74 -11.32 2.10
N LYS A 53 18.17 -12.24 1.25
CA LYS A 53 18.93 -11.94 0.04
C LYS A 53 17.97 -11.60 -1.09
N VAL A 54 18.36 -10.65 -1.92
CA VAL A 54 17.65 -10.21 -3.11
C VAL A 54 18.64 -10.21 -4.27
N ASP A 55 18.39 -11.06 -5.25
CA ASP A 55 19.17 -11.05 -6.48
C ASP A 55 18.51 -10.09 -7.47
N VAL A 56 19.28 -9.09 -7.90
CA VAL A 56 18.85 -8.11 -8.90
C VAL A 56 19.50 -8.46 -10.24
N PHE A 57 18.67 -8.64 -11.25
CA PHE A 57 19.07 -8.99 -12.61
C PHE A 57 18.88 -7.77 -13.53
N PHE A 58 19.54 -7.81 -14.68
CA PHE A 58 19.37 -6.83 -15.74
C PHE A 58 18.85 -7.50 -17.01
N ASP A 59 17.81 -6.97 -17.60
CA ASP A 59 17.23 -7.42 -18.86
C ASP A 59 17.67 -6.46 -19.98
N GLU A 60 18.64 -6.90 -20.80
CA GLU A 60 19.19 -6.09 -21.88
C GLU A 60 18.14 -5.70 -22.92
N SER A 61 17.17 -6.59 -23.19
CA SER A 61 16.13 -6.36 -24.21
C SER A 61 15.17 -5.24 -23.81
N LYS A 62 14.99 -5.02 -22.51
CA LYS A 62 14.09 -4.01 -21.94
C LYS A 62 14.86 -2.82 -21.35
N ASN A 63 16.18 -2.95 -21.22
CA ASN A 63 17.06 -1.98 -20.55
C ASN A 63 16.58 -1.64 -19.14
N LEU A 64 16.14 -2.64 -18.38
CA LEU A 64 15.57 -2.51 -17.04
C LEU A 64 16.15 -3.55 -16.08
N HIS A 65 16.28 -3.17 -14.81
CA HIS A 65 16.54 -4.12 -13.73
C HIS A 65 15.26 -4.78 -13.27
N TYR A 66 15.37 -6.04 -12.82
CA TYR A 66 14.27 -6.79 -12.23
C TYR A 66 14.72 -7.69 -11.09
N VAL A 67 13.76 -8.08 -10.27
CA VAL A 67 13.91 -9.17 -9.30
C VAL A 67 12.92 -10.29 -9.63
N ILE A 68 13.17 -11.49 -9.12
CA ILE A 68 12.17 -12.57 -9.19
C ILE A 68 11.29 -12.49 -7.92
N HIS A 69 10.02 -12.24 -8.10
CA HIS A 69 9.00 -12.22 -7.07
C HIS A 69 8.00 -13.37 -7.29
N LYS A 70 8.04 -14.41 -6.45
CA LYS A 70 7.15 -15.59 -6.58
C LYS A 70 7.09 -16.13 -8.02
N ASP A 71 8.26 -16.40 -8.58
CA ASP A 71 8.46 -16.91 -9.96
C ASP A 71 8.13 -15.94 -11.09
N LYS A 72 7.80 -14.69 -10.79
CA LYS A 72 7.50 -13.64 -11.77
C LYS A 72 8.58 -12.56 -11.77
N LYS A 73 8.84 -11.96 -12.92
CA LYS A 73 9.75 -10.80 -13.02
C LYS A 73 9.02 -9.55 -12.57
N LEU A 74 9.57 -8.86 -11.58
CA LEU A 74 9.16 -7.53 -11.15
C LEU A 74 10.22 -6.53 -11.59
N TYR A 75 9.92 -5.69 -12.58
CA TYR A 75 10.85 -4.70 -13.12
C TYR A 75 10.81 -3.39 -12.33
N PHE A 76 11.94 -2.72 -12.29
CA PHE A 76 12.11 -1.44 -11.62
C PHE A 76 12.45 -0.34 -12.61
N ARG A 77 12.02 0.87 -12.30
CA ARG A 77 12.29 2.05 -13.11
C ARG A 77 13.78 2.31 -13.30
N ASN A 78 14.13 2.92 -14.42
CA ASN A 78 15.51 3.32 -14.71
C ASN A 78 16.04 4.33 -13.67
N GLY A 79 17.38 4.37 -13.52
CA GLY A 79 18.07 5.27 -12.61
C GLY A 79 18.16 4.79 -11.15
N LEU A 80 17.67 3.58 -10.86
CA LEU A 80 17.88 2.93 -9.57
C LEU A 80 19.13 2.06 -9.60
N THR A 81 19.97 2.13 -8.57
CA THR A 81 21.08 1.18 -8.40
C THR A 81 20.57 -0.16 -7.87
N THR A 82 21.36 -1.22 -8.06
CA THR A 82 21.03 -2.57 -7.53
C THR A 82 20.79 -2.55 -6.02
N GLU A 83 21.60 -1.85 -5.24
CA GLU A 83 21.45 -1.76 -3.78
C GLU A 83 20.18 -0.99 -3.39
N LYS A 84 19.74 -0.04 -4.22
CA LYS A 84 18.50 0.68 -3.99
C LYS A 84 17.29 -0.22 -4.28
N ILE A 85 17.34 -0.99 -5.36
CA ILE A 85 16.33 -1.99 -5.71
C ILE A 85 16.21 -3.06 -4.64
N GLU A 86 17.32 -3.64 -4.17
CA GLU A 86 17.34 -4.61 -3.07
C GLU A 86 16.64 -4.08 -1.82
N ARG A 87 16.95 -2.82 -1.43
CA ARG A 87 16.34 -2.20 -0.25
C ARG A 87 14.86 -1.93 -0.44
N MET A 88 14.46 -1.46 -1.63
CA MET A 88 13.05 -1.22 -1.97
C MET A 88 12.27 -2.52 -1.94
N TYR A 89 12.71 -3.53 -2.68
CA TYR A 89 12.02 -4.82 -2.74
C TYR A 89 11.91 -5.48 -1.36
N LYS A 90 12.96 -5.42 -0.55
CA LYS A 90 12.92 -5.91 0.85
C LYS A 90 11.88 -5.16 1.70
N ALA A 91 11.74 -3.85 1.52
CA ALA A 91 10.72 -3.07 2.23
C ALA A 91 9.31 -3.48 1.80
N LEU A 92 9.07 -3.59 0.50
CA LEU A 92 7.79 -4.01 -0.09
C LEU A 92 7.35 -5.40 0.40
N VAL A 93 8.26 -6.37 0.42
CA VAL A 93 7.96 -7.72 0.93
C VAL A 93 7.61 -7.69 2.43
N MET A 94 8.30 -6.86 3.22
CA MET A 94 7.95 -6.68 4.65
C MET A 94 6.59 -5.99 4.84
N GLU A 95 6.25 -5.03 4.00
CA GLU A 95 4.96 -4.34 4.05
C GLU A 95 3.79 -5.28 3.75
N GLN A 96 4.00 -6.28 2.90
CA GLN A 96 2.98 -7.28 2.56
C GLN A 96 3.10 -8.60 3.34
N ASP A 97 4.00 -8.70 4.34
CA ASP A 97 4.07 -9.84 5.27
C ASP A 97 2.74 -10.00 6.03
N VAL A 98 2.35 -11.25 6.30
CA VAL A 98 1.07 -11.58 6.98
C VAL A 98 0.91 -10.90 8.35
N ARG A 99 2.01 -10.50 8.99
CA ARG A 99 2.06 -9.81 10.29
C ARG A 99 2.04 -8.30 10.17
N SER A 100 2.09 -7.77 8.94
CA SER A 100 2.20 -6.33 8.70
C SER A 100 0.84 -5.65 8.77
N THR A 101 0.80 -4.53 9.47
CA THR A 101 -0.37 -3.63 9.49
C THR A 101 -0.46 -2.73 8.25
N HIS A 102 0.55 -2.75 7.36
CA HIS A 102 0.54 -2.09 6.05
C HIS A 102 -0.06 -2.94 4.94
N ARG A 103 -0.39 -4.19 5.24
CA ARG A 103 -0.86 -5.15 4.26
C ARG A 103 -2.24 -4.79 3.71
N TYR A 104 -2.40 -4.86 2.39
CA TYR A 104 -3.66 -4.49 1.73
C TYR A 104 -4.68 -5.62 1.69
N LEU A 105 -4.23 -6.87 1.70
CA LEU A 105 -5.06 -8.08 1.57
C LEU A 105 -4.74 -9.06 2.69
N ASP A 106 -5.74 -9.72 3.29
CA ASP A 106 -5.48 -10.80 4.24
C ASP A 106 -5.15 -12.10 3.50
N THR A 107 -5.86 -12.35 2.40
CA THR A 107 -5.61 -13.49 1.51
C THR A 107 -5.86 -13.10 0.05
N LEU A 108 -5.28 -13.86 -0.89
CA LEU A 108 -5.54 -13.69 -2.31
C LEU A 108 -6.99 -14.05 -2.70
N ASP A 109 -7.70 -14.81 -1.85
CA ASP A 109 -9.09 -15.18 -2.08
C ASP A 109 -10.01 -13.96 -2.14
N GLU A 110 -9.63 -12.86 -1.48
CA GLU A 110 -10.35 -11.59 -1.55
C GLU A 110 -10.45 -11.03 -2.98
N ILE A 111 -9.57 -11.46 -3.89
CA ILE A 111 -9.47 -10.95 -5.26
C ILE A 111 -10.01 -11.92 -6.30
N ILE A 112 -10.31 -13.17 -5.95
CA ILE A 112 -10.78 -14.17 -6.92
C ILE A 112 -11.98 -13.62 -7.71
N GLY A 113 -11.80 -13.54 -9.04
CA GLY A 113 -12.83 -13.07 -9.97
C GLY A 113 -13.15 -11.58 -9.92
N LYS A 114 -12.50 -10.80 -9.06
CA LYS A 114 -12.71 -9.34 -8.96
C LYS A 114 -11.84 -8.56 -9.94
N THR A 115 -12.26 -7.34 -10.21
CA THR A 115 -11.43 -6.31 -10.84
C THR A 115 -10.62 -5.59 -9.76
N PHE A 116 -9.31 -5.54 -9.91
CA PHE A 116 -8.39 -4.88 -9.00
C PHE A 116 -8.03 -3.48 -9.53
N LEU A 117 -8.24 -2.46 -8.71
CA LEU A 117 -7.86 -1.07 -8.98
C LEU A 117 -6.68 -0.73 -8.07
N ASP A 118 -5.50 -0.56 -8.64
CA ASP A 118 -4.27 -0.20 -7.93
C ASP A 118 -3.98 1.29 -8.15
N ILE A 119 -4.39 2.11 -7.19
CA ILE A 119 -4.17 3.56 -7.24
C ILE A 119 -2.85 3.88 -6.56
N GLY A 120 -1.88 4.35 -7.36
CA GLY A 120 -0.48 4.48 -6.95
C GLY A 120 0.24 3.15 -7.05
N SER A 121 0.37 2.63 -8.28
CA SER A 121 0.92 1.28 -8.53
C SER A 121 2.41 1.19 -8.28
N ALA A 122 3.16 2.27 -8.46
CA ALA A 122 4.63 2.31 -8.44
C ALA A 122 5.25 1.16 -9.26
N GLU A 123 5.97 0.21 -8.63
CA GLU A 123 6.55 -0.95 -9.30
C GLU A 123 5.51 -2.06 -9.58
N GLY A 124 4.33 -2.02 -8.95
CA GLY A 124 3.23 -2.95 -9.17
C GLY A 124 3.31 -4.28 -8.40
N LEU A 125 4.06 -4.35 -7.29
CA LEU A 125 4.21 -5.61 -6.52
C LEU A 125 2.88 -6.19 -6.08
N THR A 126 1.98 -5.37 -5.48
CA THR A 126 0.65 -5.85 -5.05
C THR A 126 -0.18 -6.36 -6.21
N SER A 127 -0.16 -5.64 -7.33
CA SER A 127 -0.85 -6.07 -8.56
C SER A 127 -0.27 -7.36 -9.13
N LEU A 128 1.05 -7.57 -9.03
CA LEU A 128 1.70 -8.81 -9.45
C LEU A 128 1.35 -9.99 -8.54
N ASP A 129 1.14 -9.74 -7.25
CA ASP A 129 0.67 -10.77 -6.32
C ASP A 129 -0.74 -11.27 -6.66
N VAL A 130 -1.63 -10.37 -7.04
CA VAL A 130 -3.04 -10.70 -7.32
C VAL A 130 -3.32 -11.07 -8.78
N ILE A 131 -2.32 -10.96 -9.66
CA ILE A 131 -2.54 -11.03 -11.12
C ILE A 131 -3.24 -12.32 -11.58
N GLU A 132 -2.94 -13.45 -10.97
CA GLU A 132 -3.56 -14.72 -11.37
C GLU A 132 -5.02 -14.81 -10.87
N SER A 133 -5.31 -14.32 -9.69
CA SER A 133 -6.65 -14.38 -9.05
C SER A 133 -7.61 -13.32 -9.57
N ALA A 134 -7.10 -12.14 -9.91
CA ALA A 134 -7.92 -11.04 -10.40
C ALA A 134 -8.51 -11.31 -11.78
N LYS A 135 -9.75 -10.89 -12.03
CA LYS A 135 -10.40 -10.92 -13.36
C LYS A 135 -9.76 -9.89 -14.30
N LYS A 136 -9.47 -8.71 -13.80
CA LYS A 136 -8.86 -7.59 -14.50
C LYS A 136 -8.09 -6.71 -13.52
N VAL A 137 -7.03 -6.06 -13.98
CA VAL A 137 -6.21 -5.14 -13.18
C VAL A 137 -6.10 -3.80 -13.90
N TYR A 138 -6.37 -2.72 -13.18
CA TYR A 138 -6.11 -1.35 -13.62
C TYR A 138 -5.03 -0.76 -12.72
N LEU A 139 -3.93 -0.34 -13.33
CA LEU A 139 -2.78 0.28 -12.67
C LEU A 139 -2.82 1.78 -12.93
N PHE A 140 -3.03 2.57 -11.90
CA PHE A 140 -2.94 4.02 -11.99
C PHE A 140 -1.60 4.48 -11.43
N GLU A 141 -0.80 5.09 -12.29
CA GLU A 141 0.52 5.59 -11.93
C GLU A 141 0.80 6.90 -12.68
N CYS A 142 1.03 7.96 -11.92
CA CYS A 142 1.26 9.29 -12.47
C CYS A 142 2.73 9.56 -12.82
N ASP A 143 3.67 8.88 -12.18
CA ASP A 143 5.10 9.02 -12.46
C ASP A 143 5.49 8.22 -13.71
N ASN A 144 5.77 8.95 -14.80
CA ASN A 144 6.23 8.38 -16.06
C ASN A 144 7.43 7.43 -15.92
N GLY A 145 8.24 7.62 -14.87
CA GLY A 145 9.39 6.76 -14.62
C GLY A 145 9.03 5.31 -14.36
N TRP A 146 7.83 5.00 -13.87
CA TRP A 146 7.37 3.64 -13.62
C TRP A 146 6.70 2.96 -14.81
N ILE A 147 6.20 3.73 -15.78
CA ILE A 147 5.35 3.20 -16.86
C ILE A 147 6.03 2.09 -17.66
N GLU A 148 7.30 2.25 -18.03
CA GLU A 148 8.04 1.22 -18.80
C GLU A 148 8.29 -0.03 -17.94
N ALA A 149 8.59 0.13 -16.66
CA ALA A 149 8.75 -0.99 -15.73
C ALA A 149 7.44 -1.77 -15.53
N LEU A 150 6.31 -1.07 -15.38
CA LEU A 150 4.98 -1.68 -15.30
C LEU A 150 4.62 -2.43 -16.59
N LYS A 151 4.86 -1.83 -17.78
CA LYS A 151 4.66 -2.52 -19.06
C LYS A 151 5.48 -3.80 -19.14
N ALA A 152 6.75 -3.77 -18.73
CA ALA A 152 7.64 -4.91 -18.74
C ALA A 152 7.19 -6.00 -17.75
N THR A 153 6.80 -5.59 -16.52
CA THR A 153 6.30 -6.51 -15.49
C THR A 153 5.05 -7.24 -15.95
N PHE A 154 4.09 -6.51 -16.52
CA PHE A 154 2.78 -7.06 -16.88
C PHE A 154 2.64 -7.49 -18.33
N GLU A 155 3.71 -7.52 -19.12
CA GLU A 155 3.68 -7.98 -20.51
C GLU A 155 3.02 -9.36 -20.69
N PRO A 156 3.29 -10.38 -19.84
CA PRO A 156 2.61 -11.68 -19.94
C PRO A 156 1.08 -11.60 -19.80
N TRP A 157 0.59 -10.58 -19.10
CA TRP A 157 -0.84 -10.38 -18.80
C TRP A 157 -1.44 -9.15 -19.47
N LYS A 158 -0.86 -8.66 -20.57
CA LYS A 158 -1.29 -7.43 -21.28
C LYS A 158 -2.78 -7.41 -21.67
N MET A 159 -3.42 -8.58 -21.85
CA MET A 159 -4.85 -8.67 -22.13
C MET A 159 -5.73 -8.45 -20.89
N LYS A 160 -5.16 -8.60 -19.71
CA LYS A 160 -5.84 -8.52 -18.41
C LYS A 160 -5.52 -7.23 -17.67
N VAL A 161 -4.42 -6.56 -18.02
CA VAL A 161 -3.89 -5.37 -17.34
C VAL A 161 -4.08 -4.13 -18.21
N CYS A 162 -4.49 -3.03 -17.58
CA CYS A 162 -4.55 -1.71 -18.21
C CYS A 162 -3.77 -0.72 -17.35
N ILE A 163 -2.73 -0.11 -17.91
CA ILE A 163 -1.92 0.92 -17.26
C ILE A 163 -2.46 2.28 -17.66
N ILE A 164 -2.76 3.12 -16.66
CA ILE A 164 -3.35 4.44 -16.81
C ILE A 164 -2.40 5.45 -16.18
N ASN A 165 -1.74 6.23 -17.04
CA ASN A 165 -0.80 7.26 -16.60
C ASN A 165 -1.53 8.56 -16.30
N LYS A 166 -2.24 8.59 -15.15
CA LYS A 166 -2.97 9.75 -14.65
C LYS A 166 -2.93 9.79 -13.12
N TYR A 167 -3.06 11.00 -12.59
CA TYR A 167 -3.41 11.20 -11.18
C TYR A 167 -4.87 10.84 -10.96
N ILE A 168 -5.18 10.10 -9.90
CA ILE A 168 -6.55 10.00 -9.40
C ILE A 168 -6.80 11.18 -8.46
N ASN A 169 -7.84 11.97 -8.76
CA ASN A 169 -8.08 13.27 -8.15
C ASN A 169 -9.59 13.56 -8.01
N SER A 170 -9.94 14.73 -7.49
CA SER A 170 -11.33 15.21 -7.34
C SER A 170 -11.92 15.87 -8.60
N PHE A 171 -11.13 16.00 -9.67
CA PHE A 171 -11.53 16.63 -10.94
C PHE A 171 -10.91 15.89 -12.14
N ASN A 172 -11.41 16.18 -13.33
CA ASN A 172 -10.94 15.60 -14.59
C ASN A 172 -10.26 16.65 -15.45
N ASP A 173 -9.08 16.32 -16.00
CA ASP A 173 -8.40 17.04 -17.07
C ASP A 173 -7.47 16.09 -17.84
N ASP A 174 -6.51 16.61 -18.60
CA ASP A 174 -5.58 15.80 -19.38
C ASP A 174 -4.72 14.85 -18.50
N ASN A 175 -4.35 15.27 -17.29
CA ASN A 175 -3.49 14.54 -16.38
C ASN A 175 -4.22 13.95 -15.18
N ASN A 176 -5.45 14.38 -14.89
CA ASN A 176 -6.22 13.98 -13.72
C ASN A 176 -7.49 13.24 -14.15
N GLN A 177 -7.91 12.31 -13.33
CA GLN A 177 -9.16 11.56 -13.51
C GLN A 177 -9.81 11.26 -12.16
N THR A 178 -11.13 11.44 -12.08
CA THR A 178 -11.90 10.94 -10.94
C THR A 178 -12.20 9.47 -11.11
N LEU A 179 -12.27 8.71 -10.01
CA LEU A 179 -12.69 7.31 -10.08
C LEU A 179 -14.15 7.16 -10.53
N ASP A 180 -15.00 8.10 -10.17
CA ASP A 180 -16.39 8.10 -10.59
C ASP A 180 -16.54 8.23 -12.12
N ASP A 181 -15.76 9.10 -12.77
CA ASP A 181 -15.75 9.20 -14.23
C ASP A 181 -15.12 7.97 -14.88
N PHE A 182 -14.00 7.48 -14.35
CA PHE A 182 -13.36 6.26 -14.86
C PHE A 182 -14.30 5.05 -14.83
N LEU A 183 -15.15 4.95 -13.82
CA LEU A 183 -16.06 3.82 -13.58
C LEU A 183 -17.48 4.05 -14.11
N LYS A 184 -17.80 5.19 -14.72
CA LYS A 184 -19.18 5.54 -15.14
C LYS A 184 -19.83 4.48 -16.02
N ASP A 185 -19.06 3.91 -16.95
CA ASP A 185 -19.53 2.88 -17.91
C ASP A 185 -19.04 1.47 -17.57
N LYS A 186 -18.59 1.23 -16.33
CA LYS A 186 -18.07 -0.06 -15.86
C LYS A 186 -18.90 -0.59 -14.70
N SER A 187 -18.93 -1.91 -14.56
CA SER A 187 -19.53 -2.53 -13.36
C SER A 187 -18.75 -2.10 -12.13
N LYS A 188 -19.47 -1.67 -11.11
CA LYS A 188 -18.93 -1.36 -9.77
C LYS A 188 -18.98 -2.57 -8.84
N ASP A 189 -19.62 -3.66 -9.24
CA ASP A 189 -19.68 -4.90 -8.49
C ASP A 189 -18.41 -5.73 -8.72
N GLY A 190 -17.96 -6.38 -7.67
CA GLY A 190 -16.75 -7.20 -7.71
C GLY A 190 -15.48 -6.38 -7.93
N LEU A 191 -15.39 -5.19 -7.34
CA LEU A 191 -14.20 -4.37 -7.32
C LEU A 191 -13.41 -4.55 -6.02
N PHE A 192 -12.10 -4.49 -6.13
CA PHE A 192 -11.19 -4.23 -5.02
C PHE A 192 -10.33 -3.02 -5.35
N LEU A 193 -10.32 -2.03 -4.48
CA LEU A 193 -9.52 -0.81 -4.59
C LEU A 193 -8.36 -0.86 -3.60
N LYS A 194 -7.13 -0.79 -4.06
CA LYS A 194 -5.97 -0.38 -3.24
C LYS A 194 -5.69 1.09 -3.53
N MET A 195 -5.48 1.90 -2.49
CA MET A 195 -5.13 3.31 -2.62
C MET A 195 -3.96 3.64 -1.69
N ASP A 196 -2.83 3.98 -2.30
CA ASP A 196 -1.60 4.40 -1.64
C ASP A 196 -0.88 5.40 -2.56
N ILE A 197 -1.13 6.68 -2.37
CA ILE A 197 -0.76 7.78 -3.28
C ILE A 197 -0.08 8.96 -2.58
N GLU A 198 0.67 8.62 -1.53
CA GLU A 198 1.63 9.55 -0.89
C GLU A 198 1.00 10.86 -0.40
N GLY A 199 -0.26 10.80 0.10
CA GLY A 199 -0.96 11.91 0.73
C GLY A 199 -2.05 12.59 -0.12
N PHE A 200 -2.34 12.06 -1.33
CA PHE A 200 -3.44 12.51 -2.18
C PHE A 200 -4.72 11.68 -2.01
N GLU A 201 -4.78 10.81 -1.01
CA GLU A 201 -5.93 9.92 -0.76
C GLU A 201 -7.24 10.70 -0.60
N ARG A 202 -7.20 11.86 0.05
CA ARG A 202 -8.40 12.68 0.29
C ARG A 202 -8.97 13.31 -1.00
N GLU A 203 -8.10 13.72 -1.92
CA GLU A 203 -8.49 14.24 -3.25
C GLU A 203 -9.07 13.12 -4.10
N ALA A 204 -8.44 11.95 -4.09
CA ALA A 204 -8.94 10.78 -4.80
C ALA A 204 -10.29 10.31 -4.25
N LEU A 205 -10.49 10.32 -2.94
CA LEU A 205 -11.76 9.99 -2.30
C LEU A 205 -12.86 11.00 -2.67
N ALA A 206 -12.55 12.29 -2.71
CA ALA A 206 -13.52 13.33 -3.15
C ALA A 206 -14.01 13.09 -4.58
N GLY A 207 -13.17 12.50 -5.46
CA GLY A 207 -13.53 12.08 -6.81
C GLY A 207 -14.13 10.68 -6.93
N SER A 208 -14.54 10.06 -5.81
CA SER A 208 -15.00 8.66 -5.73
C SER A 208 -16.33 8.50 -5.00
N THR A 209 -17.03 9.59 -4.71
CA THR A 209 -18.23 9.60 -3.86
C THR A 209 -19.32 8.66 -4.37
N ASN A 210 -19.57 8.65 -5.68
CA ASN A 210 -20.56 7.77 -6.28
C ASN A 210 -20.15 6.29 -6.17
N LEU A 211 -18.86 5.95 -6.37
CA LEU A 211 -18.36 4.59 -6.16
C LEU A 211 -18.68 4.10 -4.74
N PHE A 212 -18.26 4.86 -3.73
CA PHE A 212 -18.39 4.47 -2.32
C PHE A 212 -19.84 4.41 -1.83
N SER A 213 -20.71 5.29 -2.36
CA SER A 213 -22.12 5.34 -1.95
C SER A 213 -22.98 4.29 -2.65
N THR A 214 -22.68 3.89 -3.90
CA THR A 214 -23.59 3.07 -4.72
C THR A 214 -23.12 1.64 -4.95
N ALA A 215 -21.84 1.31 -4.77
CA ALA A 215 -21.33 -0.05 -5.00
C ALA A 215 -21.75 -1.01 -3.88
N ASN A 216 -22.35 -2.15 -4.26
CA ASN A 216 -22.82 -3.17 -3.30
C ASN A 216 -21.74 -4.19 -2.93
N ALA A 217 -20.98 -4.68 -3.92
CA ALA A 217 -19.91 -5.68 -3.74
C ALA A 217 -18.54 -5.04 -3.99
N PHE A 218 -18.17 -4.08 -3.14
CA PHE A 218 -16.96 -3.30 -3.25
C PHE A 218 -16.07 -3.47 -2.01
N SER A 219 -14.81 -3.79 -2.23
CA SER A 219 -13.81 -3.91 -1.17
C SER A 219 -12.69 -2.91 -1.40
N TYR A 220 -12.06 -2.45 -0.32
CA TYR A 220 -10.96 -1.49 -0.43
C TYR A 220 -9.93 -1.62 0.68
N ALA A 221 -8.72 -1.13 0.39
CA ALA A 221 -7.65 -0.85 1.32
C ALA A 221 -7.07 0.54 1.00
N ILE A 222 -7.17 1.49 1.94
CA ILE A 222 -6.78 2.89 1.76
C ILE A 222 -5.73 3.25 2.81
N CYS A 223 -4.56 3.71 2.38
CA CYS A 223 -3.51 4.20 3.28
C CYS A 223 -3.93 5.47 4.01
N ALA A 224 -3.50 5.59 5.28
CA ALA A 224 -3.91 6.69 6.16
C ALA A 224 -2.76 7.18 7.06
N TYR A 225 -1.54 7.12 6.56
CA TYR A 225 -0.35 7.47 7.34
C TYR A 225 0.50 8.59 6.73
N HIS A 226 0.10 9.14 5.60
CA HIS A 226 0.87 10.16 4.92
C HIS A 226 0.73 11.53 5.58
N LEU A 227 -0.50 11.93 5.91
CA LEU A 227 -0.77 13.22 6.55
C LEU A 227 -1.25 13.06 8.00
N PRO A 228 -1.05 14.07 8.85
CA PRO A 228 -1.37 13.96 10.28
C PRO A 228 -2.85 13.73 10.60
N ASP A 229 -3.75 14.21 9.74
CA ASP A 229 -5.20 14.17 9.91
C ASP A 229 -5.92 13.19 8.97
N ASP A 230 -5.18 12.30 8.27
CA ASP A 230 -5.74 11.31 7.34
C ASP A 230 -6.83 10.46 7.99
N GLU A 231 -6.61 9.98 9.21
CA GLU A 231 -7.61 9.17 9.91
C GLU A 231 -8.95 9.91 10.03
N LYS A 232 -8.92 11.18 10.40
CA LYS A 232 -10.13 11.98 10.56
C LYS A 232 -10.85 12.22 9.22
N ILE A 233 -10.09 12.58 8.20
CA ILE A 233 -10.64 12.92 6.87
C ILE A 233 -11.23 11.67 6.20
N ILE A 234 -10.46 10.57 6.17
CA ILE A 234 -10.89 9.31 5.55
C ILE A 234 -12.10 8.72 6.30
N SER A 235 -12.08 8.72 7.65
CA SER A 235 -13.24 8.27 8.44
C SER A 235 -14.49 9.10 8.14
N SER A 236 -14.36 10.42 8.06
CA SER A 236 -15.49 11.30 7.76
C SER A 236 -16.09 10.99 6.40
N PHE A 237 -15.25 10.81 5.37
CA PHE A 237 -15.69 10.44 4.03
C PHE A 237 -16.41 9.09 4.01
N LEU A 238 -15.80 8.05 4.60
CA LEU A 238 -16.38 6.71 4.62
C LEU A 238 -17.71 6.65 5.37
N ASN A 239 -17.83 7.39 6.47
CA ASN A 239 -19.08 7.52 7.22
C ASN A 239 -20.18 8.23 6.42
N GLN A 240 -19.84 9.29 5.67
CA GLN A 240 -20.79 9.98 4.79
C GLN A 240 -21.30 9.07 3.66
N CYS A 241 -20.46 8.17 3.18
CA CYS A 241 -20.83 7.18 2.15
C CYS A 241 -21.45 5.91 2.73
N GLU A 242 -21.71 5.84 4.03
CA GLU A 242 -22.22 4.65 4.73
C GLU A 242 -21.42 3.37 4.39
N SER A 243 -20.10 3.54 4.22
CA SER A 243 -19.17 2.47 3.84
C SER A 243 -18.47 1.91 5.06
N PRO A 244 -18.81 0.71 5.54
CA PRO A 244 -18.26 0.16 6.77
C PRO A 244 -16.79 -0.20 6.62
N TYR A 245 -16.00 0.08 7.66
CA TYR A 245 -14.56 -0.14 7.67
C TYR A 245 -14.03 -0.61 9.02
N ASN A 246 -12.84 -1.20 8.99
CA ASN A 246 -11.97 -1.31 10.14
C ASN A 246 -10.65 -0.56 9.88
N ILE A 247 -9.88 -0.30 10.94
CA ILE A 247 -8.61 0.41 10.85
C ILE A 247 -7.50 -0.50 11.35
N GLN A 248 -6.58 -0.85 10.45
CA GLN A 248 -5.31 -1.47 10.85
C GLN A 248 -4.38 -0.38 11.41
N ARG A 249 -3.90 -0.60 12.64
CA ARG A 249 -3.04 0.36 13.34
C ARG A 249 -1.65 -0.20 13.52
N GLY A 250 -0.65 0.64 13.37
CA GLY A 250 0.75 0.27 13.51
C GLY A 250 1.64 1.42 13.92
N TYR A 251 2.91 1.13 14.02
CA TYR A 251 3.92 2.11 14.41
C TYR A 251 4.62 2.67 13.18
N PHE A 252 4.37 3.95 12.90
CA PHE A 252 4.95 4.68 11.79
C PHE A 252 5.48 6.03 12.27
N ASP A 253 6.70 6.37 11.86
CA ASP A 253 7.42 7.60 12.22
C ASP A 253 7.29 7.95 13.71
N HIS A 254 7.69 7.00 14.58
CA HIS A 254 7.68 7.06 16.06
C HIS A 254 6.31 7.23 16.73
N LYS A 255 5.21 7.09 15.99
CA LYS A 255 3.84 7.18 16.51
C LYS A 255 3.06 5.91 16.20
N TYR A 256 2.22 5.50 17.13
CA TYR A 256 1.19 4.49 16.87
C TYR A 256 -0.02 5.19 16.27
N ARG A 257 -0.38 4.79 15.05
CA ARG A 257 -1.40 5.50 14.27
C ARG A 257 -2.12 4.56 13.30
N SER A 258 -3.14 5.08 12.64
CA SER A 258 -3.81 4.41 11.53
C SER A 258 -2.86 4.22 10.37
N ILE A 259 -2.87 3.03 9.80
CA ILE A 259 -2.03 2.65 8.66
C ILE A 259 -2.91 2.40 7.43
N VAL A 260 -3.87 1.49 7.53
CA VAL A 260 -4.75 1.13 6.42
C VAL A 260 -6.20 1.05 6.91
N PHE A 261 -7.09 1.70 6.18
CA PHE A 261 -8.53 1.50 6.28
C PHE A 261 -8.93 0.36 5.34
N ARG A 262 -9.62 -0.63 5.87
CA ARG A 262 -10.10 -1.78 5.09
C ARG A 262 -11.61 -1.87 5.15
N SER A 263 -12.22 -2.15 4.00
CA SER A 263 -13.65 -2.39 3.93
C SER A 263 -14.07 -3.55 4.82
N MET A 264 -15.24 -3.42 5.42
CA MET A 264 -15.96 -4.53 6.05
C MET A 264 -17.14 -4.93 5.17
N PRO A 265 -17.58 -6.20 5.19
CA PRO A 265 -18.81 -6.58 4.51
C PRO A 265 -19.96 -5.69 4.98
N LYS A 266 -20.72 -5.12 4.05
CA LYS A 266 -21.99 -4.47 4.39
C LYS A 266 -22.89 -5.53 5.03
N GLN A 267 -23.38 -5.31 6.25
CA GLN A 267 -24.40 -6.17 6.84
C GLN A 267 -25.63 -6.04 5.95
N ILE A 268 -26.00 -7.12 5.29
CA ILE A 268 -27.28 -7.19 4.60
C ILE A 268 -28.32 -7.20 5.72
N ALA A 269 -29.07 -6.10 5.84
CA ALA A 269 -30.23 -6.06 6.70
C ALA A 269 -31.18 -7.15 6.22
N GLY A 270 -31.32 -8.23 7.03
CA GLY A 270 -32.24 -9.34 6.79
C GLY A 270 -33.69 -8.90 6.96
#